data_b723adbd13edb4cdec7a9d307d4c510d
#
_entry.id   b723adbd13edb4cdec7a9d307d4c510d
#
_cell.length_a   1.000
_cell.length_b   1.000
_cell.length_c   1.000
_cell.angle_alpha   90.00
_cell.angle_beta   90.00
_cell.angle_gamma   90.00
#
_symmetry.space_group_name_H-M   'P 1'
#
loop_
_entity.id
_entity.type
_entity.pdbx_description
1 polymer ?
#
loop_
_entity_poly.entity_id
_entity_poly.type
_entity_poly.pdbx_seq_one_letter_code
_entity_poly.pdbx_strand_id
1 'polypeptide(L)' 'MACLYIIQNKTGKYYVGITKLSPEERLKRHNNGDVFSTRSTKPWSLMYTQDFDTLL' A
#
# COMPACT_ATOMS: atom_id res chain seq x y z
N MET A 1 -3.70 -15.30 5.96
CA MET A 1 -4.21 -14.50 4.86
C MET A 1 -3.33 -13.30 4.63
N ALA A 2 -3.06 -12.96 3.40
CA ALA A 2 -2.24 -11.83 3.04
C ALA A 2 -2.83 -11.13 1.82
N CYS A 3 -2.44 -9.90 1.59
CA CYS A 3 -2.97 -9.10 0.49
C CYS A 3 -1.84 -8.37 -0.22
N LEU A 4 -1.80 -8.50 -1.53
CA LEU A 4 -0.97 -7.64 -2.38
C LEU A 4 -1.78 -6.38 -2.67
N TYR A 5 -1.13 -5.23 -2.61
CA TYR A 5 -1.79 -3.97 -2.92
C TYR A 5 -0.89 -3.11 -3.79
N ILE A 6 -1.52 -2.32 -4.65
CA ILE A 6 -0.82 -1.35 -5.49
C ILE A 6 -1.43 0.01 -5.21
N ILE A 7 -0.59 0.96 -4.84
CA ILE A 7 -1.00 2.33 -4.61
C ILE A 7 -0.28 3.26 -5.57
N GLN A 8 -0.89 4.40 -5.86
CA GLN A 8 -0.35 5.39 -6.77
C GLN A 8 -0.40 6.76 -6.10
N ASN A 9 0.68 7.52 -6.20
CA ASN A 9 0.69 8.88 -5.69
C ASN A 9 0.20 9.87 -6.74
N LYS A 10 0.10 11.15 -6.36
CA LYS A 10 -0.44 12.17 -7.25
C LYS A 10 0.44 12.47 -8.45
N THR A 11 1.71 12.05 -8.43
CA THR A 11 2.60 12.23 -9.57
C THR A 11 2.59 11.06 -10.54
N GLY A 12 1.81 10.01 -10.23
CA GLY A 12 1.68 8.84 -11.07
C GLY A 12 2.62 7.70 -10.73
N LYS A 13 3.42 7.82 -9.69
CA LYS A 13 4.30 6.72 -9.25
C LYS A 13 3.49 5.64 -8.55
N TYR A 14 3.88 4.38 -8.79
CA TYR A 14 3.26 3.23 -8.17
C TYR A 14 4.15 2.64 -7.09
N TYR A 15 3.51 2.07 -6.08
CA TYR A 15 4.17 1.29 -5.05
C TYR A 15 3.40 -0.02 -4.88
N VAL A 16 4.12 -1.15 -4.89
CA VAL A 16 3.53 -2.47 -4.74
C VAL A 16 4.00 -3.04 -3.42
N GLY A 17 3.05 -3.53 -2.62
CA GLY A 17 3.38 -4.10 -1.32
C GLY A 17 2.53 -5.32 -1.02
N ILE A 18 2.94 -6.05 0.02
CA ILE A 18 2.21 -7.18 0.53
C ILE A 18 2.03 -6.97 2.03
N THR A 19 0.82 -7.22 2.52
CA THR A 19 0.50 -7.00 3.92
C THR A 19 -0.41 -8.11 4.46
N LYS A 20 -0.28 -8.38 5.76
CA LYS A 20 -1.25 -9.20 6.48
C LYS A 20 -2.38 -8.36 7.05
N LEU A 21 -2.23 -7.04 7.01
CA LEU A 21 -3.29 -6.10 7.41
C LEU A 21 -4.19 -5.86 6.21
N SER A 22 -5.30 -5.14 6.45
CA SER A 22 -6.13 -4.73 5.33
C SER A 22 -5.39 -3.72 4.46
N PRO A 23 -5.67 -3.68 3.14
CA PRO A 23 -5.05 -2.70 2.26
C PRO A 23 -5.32 -1.26 2.70
N GLU A 24 -6.51 -0.98 3.22
CA GLU A 24 -6.88 0.35 3.71
C GLU A 24 -6.01 0.77 4.89
N GLU A 25 -5.70 -0.17 5.78
CA GLU A 25 -4.82 0.10 6.92
C GLU A 25 -3.42 0.48 6.44
N ARG A 26 -2.88 -0.25 5.47
CA ARG A 26 -1.57 0.05 4.92
C ARG A 26 -1.56 1.38 4.18
N LEU A 27 -2.61 1.65 3.42
CA LEU A 27 -2.74 2.93 2.73
C LEU A 27 -2.71 4.08 3.73
N LYS A 28 -3.41 3.93 4.84
CA LYS A 28 -3.43 4.93 5.89
C LYS A 28 -2.04 5.18 6.46
N ARG A 29 -1.25 4.11 6.66
CA ARG A 29 0.12 4.23 7.13
C ARG A 29 1.00 4.97 6.14
N HIS A 30 0.86 4.68 4.84
CA HIS A 30 1.61 5.40 3.81
C HIS A 30 1.27 6.90 3.84
N ASN A 31 -0.01 7.22 3.94
CA ASN A 31 -0.45 8.62 3.94
C ASN A 31 -0.12 9.36 5.23
N ASN A 32 0.04 8.64 6.33
CA ASN A 32 0.49 9.23 7.59
C ASN A 32 1.99 9.47 7.64
N GLY A 33 2.73 8.93 6.66
CA GLY A 33 4.17 9.08 6.65
C GLY A 33 4.91 8.04 7.48
N ASP A 34 4.22 6.94 7.86
CA ASP A 34 4.82 5.90 8.69
C ASP A 34 5.75 4.97 7.91
N VAL A 35 5.67 5.01 6.58
CA VAL A 35 6.54 4.20 5.71
C VAL A 35 7.58 5.12 5.10
N PHE A 36 8.84 4.87 5.42
CA PHE A 36 9.92 5.77 5.05
C PHE A 36 9.99 6.03 3.54
N SER A 37 9.87 4.97 2.75
CA SER A 37 10.06 5.07 1.29
C SER A 37 8.93 5.85 0.58
N THR A 38 7.76 5.98 1.22
CA THR A 38 6.62 6.63 0.58
C THR A 38 6.18 7.93 1.25
N ARG A 39 6.77 8.27 2.39
CA ARG A 39 6.26 9.39 3.19
C ARG A 39 6.46 10.76 2.54
N SER A 40 7.49 10.91 1.71
CA SER A 40 7.77 12.18 1.05
C SER A 40 6.97 12.38 -0.24
N THR A 41 6.31 11.34 -0.71
CA THR A 41 5.57 11.38 -1.98
C THR A 41 4.07 11.19 -1.79
N LYS A 42 3.58 11.21 -0.55
CA LYS A 42 2.15 11.14 -0.27
C LYS A 42 1.44 12.37 -0.83
N PRO A 43 0.11 12.33 -1.06
CA PRO A 43 -0.80 11.24 -0.71
C PRO A 43 -0.81 10.12 -1.73
N TRP A 44 -1.21 8.95 -1.26
CA TRP A 44 -1.33 7.75 -2.08
C TRP A 44 -2.79 7.32 -2.16
N SER A 45 -3.14 6.71 -3.28
CA SER A 45 -4.47 6.16 -3.51
C SER A 45 -4.37 4.67 -3.80
N LEU A 46 -5.32 3.90 -3.30
CA LEU A 46 -5.36 2.46 -3.53
C LEU A 46 -5.88 2.18 -4.93
N MET A 47 -5.08 1.47 -5.75
CA MET A 47 -5.42 1.21 -7.14
C MET A 47 -5.84 -0.24 -7.38
N TYR A 48 -5.27 -1.19 -6.63
CA TYR A 48 -5.51 -2.61 -6.88
C TYR A 48 -5.19 -3.42 -5.65
N THR A 49 -5.95 -4.49 -5.42
CA THR A 49 -5.68 -5.44 -4.33
C THR A 49 -5.90 -6.85 -4.82
N GLN A 50 -5.15 -7.79 -4.25
CA GLN A 50 -5.28 -9.22 -4.53
C GLN A 50 -5.06 -9.98 -3.24
N ASP A 51 -6.05 -10.76 -2.82
CA ASP A 51 -5.95 -11.56 -1.60
C ASP A 51 -5.28 -12.89 -1.87
N PHE A 52 -4.53 -13.37 -0.88
CA PHE A 52 -3.91 -14.69 -0.88
C PHE A 52 -4.30 -15.43 0.39
N ASP A 53 -4.41 -16.75 0.28
CA ASP A 53 -4.70 -17.58 1.47
C ASP A 53 -3.47 -17.74 2.34
N THR A 54 -2.28 -17.69 1.76
CA THR A 54 -1.07 -17.97 2.49
C THR A 54 0.11 -17.22 1.89
N LEU A 55 1.07 -16.90 2.77
CA LEU A 55 2.41 -16.46 2.39
C LEU A 55 3.37 -17.56 2.79
N LEU A 56 4.06 -18.10 1.86
CA LEU A 56 5.07 -19.12 2.18
C LEU A 56 6.43 -18.50 2.34
#